data_167ece54aa6b5d455f639d5c09e279e2
#
_entry.id   167ece54aa6b5d455f639d5c09e279e2
#
_cell.length_a   1.000
_cell.length_b   1.000
_cell.length_c   1.000
_cell.angle_alpha   90.00
_cell.angle_beta   90.00
_cell.angle_gamma   90.00
#
_symmetry.space_group_name_H-M   'P 1'
#
loop_
_entity.id
_entity.type
_entity.pdbx_description
1 polymer ?
#
loop_
_entity_poly.entity_id
_entity_poly.type
_entity_poly.pdbx_seq_one_letter_code
_entity_poly.pdbx_strand_id
1 'polypeptide(L)'
;MNLSIEEQELHISASRDEQCATAYCSDRTWITRFDRLVTKSPDLFEVIAETDCGKTYKFPKRLISIRSVIKELSEEQKQAASERMRTYHLTKG
;
A
#
# COMPACT_ATOMS: atom_id res chain seq x y z
N MET A 1 -0.49 -0.17 -22.30
CA MET A 1 -1.27 -1.41 -22.44
C MET A 1 -2.31 -1.50 -21.34
N ASN A 2 -3.53 -1.94 -21.71
CA ASN A 2 -4.60 -2.10 -20.72
C ASN A 2 -4.72 -3.56 -20.32
N LEU A 3 -4.55 -3.80 -19.02
CA LEU A 3 -4.78 -5.12 -18.47
C LEU A 3 -6.23 -5.24 -17.98
N SER A 4 -6.80 -6.42 -18.10
CA SER A 4 -8.09 -6.70 -17.49
C SER A 4 -7.95 -6.69 -15.98
N ILE A 5 -9.07 -6.57 -15.27
CA ILE A 5 -9.05 -6.58 -13.81
C ILE A 5 -8.40 -7.86 -13.28
N GLU A 6 -8.64 -8.98 -13.95
CA GLU A 6 -8.08 -10.28 -13.56
C GLU A 6 -6.56 -10.35 -13.73
N GLU A 7 -6.02 -9.56 -14.65
CA GLU A 7 -4.58 -9.54 -14.93
C GLU A 7 -3.82 -8.54 -14.07
N GLN A 8 -4.55 -7.62 -13.41
CA GLN A 8 -3.93 -6.63 -12.54
C GLN A 8 -3.60 -7.26 -11.20
N GLU A 9 -2.36 -7.05 -10.75
CA GLU A 9 -1.89 -7.73 -9.56
C GLU A 9 -0.87 -6.93 -8.78
N LEU A 10 -0.65 -7.36 -7.55
CA LEU A 10 0.38 -6.83 -6.65
C LEU A 10 1.21 -8.01 -6.17
N HIS A 11 2.52 -7.93 -6.38
CA HIS A 11 3.48 -8.91 -5.87
C HIS A 11 4.50 -8.23 -4.99
N ILE A 12 4.61 -8.69 -3.75
CA ILE A 12 5.64 -8.19 -2.83
C ILE A 12 6.62 -9.30 -2.56
N SER A 13 7.90 -9.04 -2.80
CA SER A 13 8.98 -9.99 -2.57
C SER A 13 9.90 -9.45 -1.49
N ALA A 14 10.25 -10.31 -0.54
CA ALA A 14 11.18 -9.96 0.51
C ALA A 14 11.97 -11.19 0.93
N SER A 15 13.27 -11.01 1.14
CA SER A 15 14.15 -12.09 1.60
C SER A 15 14.57 -11.82 3.03
N ARG A 16 14.82 -12.90 3.75
CA ARG A 16 15.19 -12.79 5.17
C ARG A 16 16.51 -12.06 5.39
N ASP A 17 17.45 -12.23 4.47
CA ASP A 17 18.76 -11.62 4.53
C ASP A 17 18.83 -10.19 4.00
N GLU A 18 17.75 -9.69 3.43
CA GLU A 18 17.69 -8.34 2.88
C GLU A 18 16.85 -7.43 3.76
N GLN A 19 17.23 -6.16 3.82
CA GLN A 19 16.49 -5.18 4.60
C GLN A 19 15.38 -4.52 3.78
N CYS A 20 15.43 -4.63 2.47
CA CYS A 20 14.45 -4.02 1.59
C CYS A 20 13.59 -5.07 0.92
N ALA A 21 12.35 -4.68 0.63
CA ALA A 21 11.43 -5.47 -0.16
C ALA A 21 11.21 -4.80 -1.51
N THR A 22 10.71 -5.57 -2.47
CA THR A 22 10.28 -5.02 -3.75
C THR A 22 8.82 -5.34 -3.97
N ALA A 23 8.09 -4.42 -4.59
CA ALA A 23 6.69 -4.59 -4.90
C ALA A 23 6.47 -4.32 -6.38
N TYR A 24 6.02 -5.32 -7.11
CA TYR A 24 5.59 -5.15 -8.49
C TYR A 24 4.10 -4.93 -8.52
N CYS A 25 3.66 -3.84 -9.13
CA CYS A 25 2.26 -3.46 -9.19
C CYS A 25 1.83 -3.26 -10.63
N SER A 26 0.82 -3.98 -11.07
CA SER A 26 0.10 -3.70 -12.31
C SER A 26 -1.34 -3.29 -12.05
N ASP A 27 -1.76 -3.32 -10.79
CA ASP A 27 -3.07 -2.84 -10.34
C ASP A 27 -2.99 -1.32 -10.16
N ARG A 28 -3.86 -0.59 -10.85
CA ARG A 28 -3.87 0.88 -10.82
C ARG A 28 -4.04 1.47 -9.43
N THR A 29 -4.87 0.85 -8.62
CA THR A 29 -5.09 1.31 -7.24
C THR A 29 -3.80 1.25 -6.45
N TRP A 30 -3.06 0.15 -6.56
CA TRP A 30 -1.81 -0.02 -5.85
C TRP A 30 -0.70 0.86 -6.41
N ILE A 31 -0.67 1.06 -7.73
CA ILE A 31 0.28 1.99 -8.34
C ILE A 31 0.06 3.39 -7.79
N THR A 32 -1.19 3.85 -7.71
CA THR A 32 -1.50 5.16 -7.15
C THR A 32 -1.05 5.27 -5.70
N ARG A 33 -1.29 4.24 -4.91
CA ARG A 33 -0.89 4.23 -3.50
C ARG A 33 0.63 4.29 -3.34
N PHE A 34 1.35 3.49 -4.09
CA PHE A 34 2.81 3.50 -4.03
C PHE A 34 3.40 4.79 -4.57
N ASP A 35 2.83 5.35 -5.63
CA ASP A 35 3.30 6.63 -6.16
C ASP A 35 3.14 7.75 -5.13
N ARG A 36 2.07 7.73 -4.35
CA ARG A 36 1.88 8.68 -3.25
C ARG A 36 2.94 8.49 -2.17
N LEU A 37 3.27 7.24 -1.86
CA LEU A 37 4.31 6.95 -0.88
C LEU A 37 5.68 7.40 -1.35
N VAL A 38 5.98 7.24 -2.64
CA VAL A 38 7.23 7.74 -3.23
C VAL A 38 7.30 9.26 -3.09
N THR A 39 6.20 9.95 -3.38
CA THR A 39 6.14 11.40 -3.28
C THR A 39 6.27 11.87 -1.83
N LYS A 40 5.60 11.17 -0.91
CA LYS A 40 5.59 11.54 0.50
C LYS A 40 6.89 11.19 1.21
N SER A 41 7.48 10.06 0.88
CA SER A 41 8.68 9.56 1.54
C SER A 41 9.69 9.05 0.53
N PRO A 42 10.29 9.95 -0.26
CA PRO A 42 11.24 9.54 -1.30
C PRO A 42 12.50 8.89 -0.77
N ASP A 43 12.82 9.07 0.51
CA ASP A 43 13.96 8.42 1.15
C ASP A 43 13.71 6.95 1.44
N LEU A 44 12.44 6.55 1.50
CA LEU A 44 12.05 5.19 1.84
C LEU A 44 11.53 4.40 0.65
N PHE A 45 10.84 5.06 -0.27
CA PHE A 45 10.22 4.41 -1.42
C PHE A 45 10.84 4.89 -2.72
N GLU A 46 11.18 3.95 -3.58
CA GLU A 46 11.87 4.23 -4.83
C GLU A 46 11.26 3.42 -5.97
N VAL A 47 11.07 4.02 -7.13
CA VAL A 47 10.68 3.29 -8.35
C VAL A 47 11.96 2.77 -8.99
N ILE A 48 12.11 1.45 -9.04
CA ILE A 48 13.31 0.82 -9.60
C ILE A 48 13.11 0.27 -11.01
N ALA A 49 11.85 0.09 -11.42
CA ALA A 49 11.55 -0.37 -12.78
C ALA A 49 10.15 0.08 -13.16
N GLU A 50 9.96 0.37 -14.43
CA GLU A 50 8.66 0.75 -14.97
C GLU A 50 8.50 0.12 -16.33
N THR A 51 7.33 -0.49 -16.55
CA THR A 51 6.96 -1.10 -17.83
C THR A 51 5.62 -0.54 -18.27
N ASP A 52 5.17 -0.92 -19.46
CA ASP A 52 3.86 -0.51 -19.97
C ASP A 52 2.72 -1.01 -19.08
N CYS A 53 2.94 -2.11 -18.36
CA CYS A 53 1.90 -2.76 -17.57
C CYS A 53 1.96 -2.43 -16.10
N GLY A 54 3.10 -1.98 -15.58
CA GLY A 54 3.22 -1.75 -14.15
C GLY A 54 4.54 -1.14 -13.73
N LYS A 55 4.72 -1.04 -12.42
CA LYS A 55 5.92 -0.46 -11.81
C LYS A 55 6.43 -1.34 -10.70
N THR A 56 7.73 -1.32 -10.49
CA THR A 56 8.37 -2.00 -9.37
C THR A 56 8.94 -0.97 -8.42
N TYR A 57 8.63 -1.13 -7.15
CA TYR A 57 9.05 -0.22 -6.08
C TYR A 57 9.96 -0.95 -5.11
N LYS A 58 10.86 -0.22 -4.50
CA LYS A 58 11.73 -0.74 -3.44
C LYS A 58 11.49 0.07 -2.18
N PHE A 59 11.40 -0.60 -1.05
CA PHE A 59 11.14 0.06 0.23
C PHE A 59 11.61 -0.82 1.38
N PRO A 60 11.76 -0.28 2.60
CA PRO A 60 12.18 -1.09 3.74
C PRO A 60 11.17 -2.19 4.06
N LYS A 61 11.66 -3.42 4.19
CA LYS A 61 10.85 -4.60 4.45
C LYS A 61 10.01 -4.45 5.73
N ARG A 62 10.53 -3.76 6.72
CA ARG A 62 9.84 -3.56 8.01
C ARG A 62 8.53 -2.77 7.88
N LEU A 63 8.30 -2.13 6.73
CA LEU A 63 7.06 -1.40 6.50
C LEU A 63 5.93 -2.31 6.02
N ILE A 64 6.21 -3.58 5.74
CA ILE A 64 5.16 -4.55 5.40
C ILE A 64 4.39 -4.88 6.67
N SER A 65 3.07 -4.70 6.61
CA SER A 65 2.19 -5.01 7.74
C SER A 65 1.12 -6.00 7.28
N ILE A 66 0.97 -7.08 8.04
CA ILE A 66 -0.01 -8.11 7.73
C ILE A 66 -1.01 -8.15 8.86
N ARG A 67 -2.29 -8.06 8.52
CA ARG A 67 -3.36 -8.08 9.51
C ARG A 67 -4.02 -9.44 9.52
N SER A 68 -4.34 -9.93 10.70
CA SER A 68 -4.95 -11.24 10.88
C SER A 68 -6.47 -11.22 10.78
N VAL A 69 -7.08 -10.04 10.76
CA VAL A 69 -8.53 -9.89 10.78
C VAL A 69 -8.98 -8.88 9.74
N ILE A 70 -10.01 -9.25 8.99
CA ILE A 70 -10.73 -8.34 8.10
C ILE A 70 -11.95 -7.87 8.86
N LYS A 71 -12.12 -6.56 9.03
CA LYS A 71 -13.27 -6.00 9.71
C LYS A 71 -14.34 -5.61 8.70
N GLU A 72 -15.50 -6.26 8.82
CA GLU A 72 -16.70 -5.84 8.12
C GLU A 72 -17.56 -5.10 9.11
N LEU A 73 -17.84 -3.84 8.84
CA LEU A 73 -18.56 -2.97 9.77
C LEU A 73 -19.99 -2.78 9.33
N SER A 74 -20.93 -2.87 10.30
CA SER A 74 -22.31 -2.44 10.08
C SER A 74 -22.34 -0.92 9.92
N GLU A 75 -23.50 -0.37 9.52
CA GLU A 75 -23.65 1.07 9.39
C GLU A 75 -23.33 1.79 10.69
N GLU A 76 -23.84 1.27 11.81
CA GLU A 76 -23.58 1.84 13.11
C GLU A 76 -22.09 1.79 13.46
N GLN A 77 -21.46 0.66 13.18
CA GLN A 77 -20.03 0.51 13.44
C GLN A 77 -19.19 1.41 12.56
N LYS A 78 -19.62 1.63 11.32
CA LYS A 78 -18.92 2.57 10.42
C LYS A 78 -19.00 3.98 10.94
N GLN A 79 -20.17 4.41 11.45
CA GLN A 79 -20.32 5.73 12.03
C GLN A 79 -19.46 5.88 13.28
N ALA A 80 -19.50 4.90 14.17
CA ALA A 80 -18.68 4.91 15.38
C ALA A 80 -17.19 4.95 15.05
N ALA A 81 -16.76 4.20 14.06
CA ALA A 81 -15.37 4.20 13.63
C ALA A 81 -14.97 5.55 13.06
N SER A 82 -15.86 6.18 12.30
CA SER A 82 -15.61 7.49 11.71
C SER A 82 -15.46 8.56 12.80
N GLU A 83 -16.33 8.55 13.79
CA GLU A 83 -16.25 9.48 14.92
C GLU A 83 -14.99 9.24 15.74
N ARG A 84 -14.64 7.98 15.94
CA ARG A 84 -13.44 7.60 16.68
C ARG A 84 -12.18 8.09 15.98
N MET A 85 -12.13 7.95 14.67
CA MET A 85 -11.01 8.45 13.89
C MET A 85 -10.90 9.97 13.97
N ARG A 86 -12.02 10.65 13.94
CA ARG A 86 -12.04 12.11 14.06
C ARG A 86 -11.50 12.56 15.42
N THR A 87 -11.94 11.90 16.48
CA THR A 87 -11.45 12.16 17.82
C THR A 87 -9.95 11.85 17.94
N TYR A 88 -9.53 10.75 17.36
CA TYR A 88 -8.14 10.34 17.35
C TYR A 88 -7.25 11.41 16.70
N HIS A 89 -7.67 11.93 15.56
CA HIS A 89 -6.91 12.98 14.88
C HIS A 89 -6.82 14.26 15.72
N LEU A 90 -7.90 14.62 16.39
CA LEU A 90 -7.92 15.79 17.26
C LEU A 90 -7.01 15.62 18.48
N THR A 91 -6.94 14.42 19.03
CA THR A 91 -6.12 14.16 20.21
C THR A 91 -4.66 13.92 19.90
N LYS A 92 -4.36 13.40 18.74
CA LYS A 92 -2.98 13.14 18.33
C LYS A 92 -2.33 14.30 17.58
N GLY A 93 -3.11 15.27 17.24
CA GLY A 93 -2.61 16.47 16.58
C GLY A 93 -2.44 16.29 15.11
#